data_184fd41b9d7eecf226bfeed2d1d120b8
#
_entry.id   184fd41b9d7eecf226bfeed2d1d120b8
#
_cell.length_a   1.000
_cell.length_b   1.000
_cell.length_c   1.000
_cell.angle_alpha   90.00
_cell.angle_beta   90.00
_cell.angle_gamma   90.00
#
_symmetry.space_group_name_H-M   'P 1'
#
loop_
_entity.id
_entity.type
_entity.pdbx_description
1 polymer ?
#
loop_
_entity_poly.entity_id
_entity_poly.type
_entity_poly.pdbx_seq_one_letter_code
_entity_poly.pdbx_strand_id
1 'polypeptide(L)'
;CSGGKCRYCGAKLSARHVWGELAGGAMFVSALLKYDISLQVLEAWLLACVLLACAFADLEGYIIPDRFLLFGTGVFIVFLVWEPEPLHRLIQGALGGLAVPGALLAVVLMMEKRMGREAMGGGDLKLLALTGLYLGWMGNLLCLLLACVLGICAGLASGRRDAPIPWGPSIAAAAWVTLLTGDRVLQWYLSLFGM
;
A
#
# COMPACT_ATOMS: atom_id res chain seq x y z
N CYS A 1 -6.13 -21.91 -22.97
CA CYS A 1 -7.16 -20.99 -22.46
C CYS A 1 -8.44 -21.77 -22.24
N SER A 2 -8.88 -21.92 -20.98
CA SER A 2 -10.06 -22.74 -20.61
C SER A 2 -11.37 -21.91 -20.54
N GLY A 3 -11.46 -20.80 -21.30
CA GLY A 3 -12.68 -19.98 -21.39
C GLY A 3 -13.21 -19.49 -20.02
N GLY A 4 -12.32 -19.15 -19.09
CA GLY A 4 -12.69 -18.66 -17.74
C GLY A 4 -13.23 -19.75 -16.80
N LYS A 5 -12.99 -21.04 -17.09
CA LYS A 5 -13.38 -22.16 -16.25
C LYS A 5 -12.17 -22.99 -15.83
N CYS A 6 -12.18 -23.52 -14.62
CA CYS A 6 -11.16 -24.44 -14.15
C CYS A 6 -11.13 -25.71 -15.02
N ARG A 7 -9.95 -26.11 -15.47
CA ARG A 7 -9.78 -27.31 -16.35
C ARG A 7 -10.14 -28.59 -15.64
N TYR A 8 -10.04 -28.65 -14.32
CA TYR A 8 -10.27 -29.88 -13.53
C TYR A 8 -11.69 -29.99 -12.97
N CYS A 9 -12.25 -28.90 -12.43
CA CYS A 9 -13.57 -28.94 -11.78
C CYS A 9 -14.67 -28.15 -12.51
N GLY A 10 -14.35 -27.48 -13.63
CA GLY A 10 -15.33 -26.73 -14.43
C GLY A 10 -15.85 -25.43 -13.75
N ALA A 11 -15.42 -25.14 -12.52
CA ALA A 11 -15.87 -23.96 -11.80
C ALA A 11 -15.47 -22.66 -12.54
N LYS A 12 -16.37 -21.67 -12.57
CA LYS A 12 -16.08 -20.35 -13.15
C LYS A 12 -15.01 -19.64 -12.33
N LEU A 13 -13.93 -19.21 -12.99
CA LEU A 13 -12.91 -18.36 -12.39
C LEU A 13 -13.49 -16.98 -12.16
N SER A 14 -13.31 -16.45 -10.95
CA SER A 14 -13.74 -15.09 -10.63
C SER A 14 -12.89 -14.08 -11.40
N ALA A 15 -13.50 -13.02 -11.90
CA ALA A 15 -12.79 -11.90 -12.53
C ALA A 15 -11.71 -11.28 -11.61
N ARG A 16 -11.84 -11.43 -10.30
CA ARG A 16 -10.85 -10.98 -9.30
C ARG A 16 -9.46 -11.58 -9.52
N HIS A 17 -9.38 -12.89 -9.92
CA HIS A 17 -8.09 -13.53 -10.19
C HIS A 17 -7.40 -12.90 -11.40
N VAL A 18 -8.15 -12.61 -12.46
CA VAL A 18 -7.61 -11.96 -13.66
C VAL A 18 -7.09 -10.55 -13.33
N TRP A 19 -7.85 -9.77 -12.56
CA TRP A 19 -7.42 -8.45 -12.12
C TRP A 19 -6.18 -8.51 -11.22
N GLY A 20 -6.08 -9.53 -10.36
CA GLY A 20 -4.92 -9.76 -9.52
C GLY A 20 -3.65 -10.07 -10.32
N GLU A 21 -3.77 -10.95 -11.31
CA GLU A 21 -2.67 -11.30 -12.22
C GLU A 21 -2.21 -10.09 -13.04
N LEU A 22 -3.16 -9.31 -13.57
CA LEU A 22 -2.85 -8.09 -14.31
C LEU A 22 -2.20 -7.02 -13.43
N ALA A 23 -2.71 -6.81 -12.22
CA ALA A 23 -2.14 -5.87 -11.27
C ALA A 23 -0.72 -6.30 -10.87
N GLY A 24 -0.52 -7.58 -10.54
CA GLY A 24 0.79 -8.14 -10.22
C GLY A 24 1.77 -7.98 -11.37
N GLY A 25 1.36 -8.35 -12.59
CA GLY A 25 2.20 -8.17 -13.79
C GLY A 25 2.57 -6.71 -14.02
N ALA A 26 1.61 -5.78 -13.90
CA ALA A 26 1.85 -4.35 -14.05
C ALA A 26 2.82 -3.82 -12.98
N MET A 27 2.67 -4.25 -11.72
CA MET A 27 3.58 -3.89 -10.64
C MET A 27 5.00 -4.39 -10.90
N PHE A 28 5.17 -5.64 -11.30
CA PHE A 28 6.49 -6.23 -11.59
C PHE A 28 7.18 -5.52 -12.76
N VAL A 29 6.46 -5.26 -13.86
CA VAL A 29 7.01 -4.57 -15.03
C VAL A 29 7.37 -3.11 -14.68
N SER A 30 6.49 -2.40 -13.97
CA SER A 30 6.74 -1.00 -13.60
C SER A 30 7.94 -0.84 -12.65
N ALA A 31 8.13 -1.79 -11.72
CA ALA A 31 9.33 -1.83 -10.87
C ALA A 31 10.60 -2.05 -11.69
N LEU A 32 10.58 -2.99 -12.65
CA LEU A 32 11.70 -3.25 -13.52
C LEU A 32 12.07 -2.04 -14.39
N LEU A 33 11.06 -1.32 -14.89
CA LEU A 33 11.26 -0.10 -15.67
C LEU A 33 11.81 1.07 -14.85
N LYS A 34 11.56 1.11 -13.52
CA LYS A 34 12.10 2.16 -12.65
C LYS A 34 13.50 1.84 -12.12
N TYR A 35 13.74 0.61 -11.71
CA TYR A 35 14.92 0.23 -10.93
C TYR A 35 15.93 -0.61 -11.72
N ASP A 36 15.63 -0.95 -13.00
CA ASP A 36 16.41 -1.88 -13.81
C ASP A 36 16.69 -3.21 -13.07
N ILE A 37 17.67 -4.00 -13.49
CA ILE A 37 18.07 -5.23 -12.82
C ILE A 37 19.00 -4.89 -11.64
N SER A 38 18.42 -4.66 -10.50
CA SER A 38 19.11 -4.26 -9.26
C SER A 38 18.53 -4.95 -8.02
N LEU A 39 19.18 -4.81 -6.87
CA LEU A 39 18.62 -5.27 -5.60
C LEU A 39 17.34 -4.52 -5.24
N GLN A 40 17.21 -3.27 -5.66
CA GLN A 40 16.02 -2.45 -5.41
C GLN A 40 14.78 -3.00 -6.13
N VAL A 41 14.94 -3.56 -7.36
CA VAL A 41 13.79 -4.18 -8.04
C VAL A 41 13.31 -5.44 -7.31
N LEU A 42 14.24 -6.21 -6.75
CA LEU A 42 13.86 -7.41 -5.96
C LEU A 42 13.09 -7.01 -4.69
N GLU A 43 13.56 -5.99 -3.99
CA GLU A 43 12.85 -5.42 -2.84
C GLU A 43 11.45 -4.94 -3.22
N ALA A 44 11.33 -4.18 -4.32
CA ALA A 44 10.06 -3.68 -4.83
C ALA A 44 9.11 -4.83 -5.21
N TRP A 45 9.60 -5.91 -5.82
CA TRP A 45 8.77 -7.08 -6.14
C TRP A 45 8.26 -7.79 -4.89
N LEU A 46 9.08 -7.95 -3.86
CA LEU A 46 8.65 -8.53 -2.59
C LEU A 46 7.61 -7.65 -1.91
N LEU A 47 7.81 -6.32 -1.92
CA LEU A 47 6.81 -5.38 -1.43
C LEU A 47 5.50 -5.45 -2.25
N ALA A 48 5.57 -5.55 -3.59
CA ALA A 48 4.40 -5.73 -4.44
C ALA A 48 3.58 -6.96 -4.04
N CYS A 49 4.24 -8.10 -3.78
CA CYS A 49 3.57 -9.31 -3.30
C CYS A 49 2.85 -9.07 -1.97
N VAL A 50 3.49 -8.37 -1.03
CA VAL A 50 2.89 -8.04 0.27
C VAL A 50 1.68 -7.13 0.10
N LEU A 51 1.81 -6.05 -0.68
CA LEU A 51 0.72 -5.10 -0.94
C LEU A 51 -0.48 -5.78 -1.60
N LEU A 52 -0.24 -6.63 -2.60
CA LEU A 52 -1.30 -7.40 -3.25
C LEU A 52 -1.96 -8.39 -2.28
N ALA A 53 -1.18 -9.11 -1.48
CA ALA A 53 -1.72 -10.04 -0.49
C ALA A 53 -2.59 -9.32 0.56
N CYS A 54 -2.15 -8.16 1.06
CA CYS A 54 -2.94 -7.33 1.97
C CYS A 54 -4.22 -6.80 1.30
N ALA A 55 -4.13 -6.31 0.06
CA ALA A 55 -5.27 -5.82 -0.69
C ALA A 55 -6.34 -6.90 -0.92
N PHE A 56 -5.91 -8.12 -1.30
CA PHE A 56 -6.84 -9.23 -1.48
C PHE A 56 -7.45 -9.71 -0.17
N ALA A 57 -6.66 -9.80 0.90
CA ALA A 57 -7.16 -10.18 2.21
C ALA A 57 -8.23 -9.20 2.72
N ASP A 58 -8.02 -7.89 2.51
CA ASP A 58 -8.98 -6.85 2.87
C ASP A 58 -10.26 -6.90 2.01
N LEU A 59 -10.14 -7.19 0.70
CA LEU A 59 -11.28 -7.38 -0.20
C LEU A 59 -12.14 -8.61 0.14
N GLU A 60 -11.55 -9.64 0.74
CA GLU A 60 -12.25 -10.89 1.08
C GLU A 60 -12.83 -10.88 2.48
N GLY A 61 -12.09 -10.33 3.44
CA GLY A 61 -12.43 -10.46 4.85
C GLY A 61 -12.41 -9.17 5.67
N TYR A 62 -12.09 -8.03 5.09
CA TYR A 62 -11.88 -6.75 5.81
C TYR A 62 -10.85 -6.87 6.95
N ILE A 63 -9.92 -7.83 6.81
CA ILE A 63 -8.88 -8.09 7.81
C ILE A 63 -7.55 -8.22 7.08
N ILE A 64 -6.54 -7.44 7.50
CA ILE A 64 -5.19 -7.52 7.00
C ILE A 64 -4.38 -8.40 7.96
N PRO A 65 -3.89 -9.59 7.53
CA PRO A 65 -3.13 -10.49 8.39
C PRO A 65 -1.77 -9.91 8.77
N ASP A 66 -1.46 -9.86 10.06
CA ASP A 66 -0.20 -9.30 10.58
C ASP A 66 1.05 -10.00 10.01
N ARG A 67 0.94 -11.28 9.62
CA ARG A 67 2.04 -12.05 9.03
C ARG A 67 2.58 -11.43 7.74
N PHE A 68 1.73 -10.83 6.90
CA PHE A 68 2.17 -10.14 5.69
C PHE A 68 2.90 -8.85 6.02
N LEU A 69 2.42 -8.12 7.02
CA LEU A 69 3.06 -6.88 7.48
C LEU A 69 4.42 -7.16 8.12
N LEU A 70 4.52 -8.21 8.93
CA LEU A 70 5.79 -8.66 9.53
C LEU A 70 6.78 -9.12 8.46
N PHE A 71 6.31 -9.86 7.46
CA PHE A 71 7.16 -10.27 6.32
C PHE A 71 7.67 -9.03 5.56
N GLY A 72 6.80 -8.07 5.24
CA GLY A 72 7.20 -6.83 4.57
C GLY A 72 8.21 -6.01 5.39
N THR A 73 8.02 -5.93 6.71
CA THR A 73 8.98 -5.28 7.61
C THR A 73 10.32 -6.03 7.63
N GLY A 74 10.29 -7.37 7.63
CA GLY A 74 11.49 -8.20 7.53
C GLY A 74 12.25 -7.98 6.24
N VAL A 75 11.55 -7.90 5.11
CA VAL A 75 12.15 -7.55 3.81
C VAL A 75 12.86 -6.20 3.89
N PHE A 76 12.20 -5.16 4.42
CA PHE A 76 12.82 -3.84 4.59
C PHE A 76 14.13 -3.91 5.40
N ILE A 77 14.12 -4.62 6.54
CA ILE A 77 15.29 -4.76 7.41
C ILE A 77 16.43 -5.49 6.68
N VAL A 78 16.11 -6.55 5.94
CA VAL A 78 17.12 -7.33 5.20
C VAL A 78 17.77 -6.45 4.12
N PHE A 79 17.00 -5.70 3.35
CA PHE A 79 17.54 -4.85 2.28
C PHE A 79 18.26 -3.61 2.80
N LEU A 80 18.02 -3.20 4.04
CA LEU A 80 18.74 -2.11 4.69
C LEU A 80 20.27 -2.36 4.77
N VAL A 81 20.69 -3.64 4.79
CA VAL A 81 22.11 -4.03 4.86
C VAL A 81 22.89 -3.61 3.61
N TRP A 82 22.23 -3.56 2.44
CA TRP A 82 22.87 -3.19 1.16
C TRP A 82 22.66 -1.72 0.80
N GLU A 83 22.02 -0.95 1.68
CA GLU A 83 21.79 0.48 1.44
C GLU A 83 23.08 1.27 1.70
N PRO A 84 23.44 2.25 0.86
CA PRO A 84 24.60 3.10 1.08
C PRO A 84 24.53 3.91 2.38
N GLU A 85 23.32 4.37 2.75
CA GLU A 85 23.05 5.14 3.96
C GLU A 85 21.96 4.47 4.81
N PRO A 86 22.26 3.32 5.47
CA PRO A 86 21.23 2.51 6.13
C PRO A 86 20.58 3.24 7.30
N LEU A 87 21.34 4.05 8.05
CA LEU A 87 20.82 4.81 9.18
C LEU A 87 19.84 5.91 8.74
N HIS A 88 20.18 6.63 7.68
CA HIS A 88 19.30 7.66 7.10
C HIS A 88 17.99 7.03 6.62
N ARG A 89 18.06 5.93 5.85
CA ARG A 89 16.90 5.20 5.37
C ARG A 89 16.04 4.68 6.53
N LEU A 90 16.66 4.13 7.58
CA LEU A 90 15.96 3.65 8.77
C LEU A 90 15.23 4.79 9.49
N ILE A 91 15.88 5.95 9.69
CA ILE A 91 15.27 7.11 10.37
C ILE A 91 14.10 7.64 9.54
N GLN A 92 14.26 7.81 8.24
CA GLN A 92 13.18 8.28 7.36
C GLN A 92 12.01 7.29 7.33
N GLY A 93 12.31 6.00 7.25
CA GLY A 93 11.31 4.93 7.30
C GLY A 93 10.57 4.89 8.65
N ALA A 94 11.30 4.96 9.77
CA ALA A 94 10.70 4.99 11.10
C ALA A 94 9.81 6.22 11.30
N LEU A 95 10.26 7.40 10.85
CA LEU A 95 9.44 8.61 10.88
C LEU A 95 8.18 8.45 10.01
N GLY A 96 8.31 7.91 8.81
CA GLY A 96 7.17 7.65 7.91
C GLY A 96 6.20 6.62 8.47
N GLY A 97 6.72 5.54 9.05
CA GLY A 97 5.92 4.45 9.62
C GLY A 97 5.28 4.78 10.97
N LEU A 98 5.75 5.79 11.68
CA LEU A 98 5.20 6.18 12.98
C LEU A 98 4.45 7.51 12.94
N ALA A 99 5.00 8.55 12.31
CA ALA A 99 4.40 9.89 12.36
C ALA A 99 3.08 9.96 11.60
N VAL A 100 3.03 9.45 10.36
CA VAL A 100 1.82 9.53 9.54
C VAL A 100 0.68 8.66 10.08
N PRO A 101 0.88 7.35 10.34
CA PRO A 101 -0.18 6.53 10.93
C PRO A 101 -0.48 6.93 12.38
N GLY A 102 0.50 7.42 13.14
CA GLY A 102 0.27 7.94 14.50
C GLY A 102 -0.61 9.19 14.52
N ALA A 103 -0.39 10.13 13.61
CA ALA A 103 -1.26 11.29 13.45
C ALA A 103 -2.68 10.88 13.02
N LEU A 104 -2.79 9.93 12.08
CA LEU A 104 -4.07 9.40 11.65
C LEU A 104 -4.79 8.68 12.80
N LEU A 105 -4.07 7.87 13.59
CA LEU A 105 -4.61 7.21 14.78
C LEU A 105 -5.18 8.21 15.79
N ALA A 106 -4.47 9.31 16.03
CA ALA A 106 -4.97 10.35 16.93
C ALA A 106 -6.31 10.95 16.45
N VAL A 107 -6.44 11.19 15.14
CA VAL A 107 -7.70 11.66 14.53
C VAL A 107 -8.79 10.60 14.64
N VAL A 108 -8.47 9.34 14.33
CA VAL A 108 -9.41 8.21 14.41
C VAL A 108 -9.95 8.06 15.84
N LEU A 109 -9.07 8.03 16.85
CA LEU A 109 -9.49 7.91 18.26
C LEU A 109 -10.36 9.10 18.71
N MET A 110 -10.06 10.31 18.22
CA MET A 110 -10.90 11.48 18.51
C MET A 110 -12.29 11.34 17.89
N MET A 111 -12.38 10.83 16.65
CA MET A 111 -13.65 10.59 15.97
C MET A 111 -14.45 9.47 16.63
N GLU A 112 -13.81 8.35 16.98
CA GLU A 112 -14.44 7.22 17.67
C GLU A 112 -15.03 7.65 19.01
N LYS A 113 -14.29 8.45 19.79
CA LYS A 113 -14.77 9.01 21.04
C LYS A 113 -16.02 9.90 20.87
N ARG A 114 -16.13 10.60 19.73
CA ARG A 114 -17.30 11.44 19.42
C ARG A 114 -18.48 10.65 18.86
N MET A 115 -18.21 9.65 18.02
CA MET A 115 -19.26 8.89 17.32
C MET A 115 -19.75 7.65 18.09
N GLY A 116 -18.99 7.18 19.09
CA GLY A 116 -19.32 5.96 19.87
C GLY A 116 -19.24 4.66 19.06
N ARG A 117 -18.55 4.66 17.92
CA ARG A 117 -18.34 3.49 17.06
C ARG A 117 -16.94 3.53 16.44
N GLU A 118 -16.43 2.37 16.08
CA GLU A 118 -15.15 2.25 15.36
C GLU A 118 -15.24 3.03 14.05
N ALA A 119 -14.23 3.88 13.81
CA ALA A 119 -14.15 4.72 12.61
C ALA A 119 -13.27 4.10 11.53
N MET A 120 -12.27 3.29 11.91
CA MET A 120 -11.29 2.73 10.99
C MET A 120 -10.72 1.40 11.48
N GLY A 121 -10.44 0.48 10.56
CA GLY A 121 -9.79 -0.79 10.86
C GLY A 121 -8.33 -0.62 11.30
N GLY A 122 -7.93 -1.30 12.39
CA GLY A 122 -6.55 -1.28 12.86
C GLY A 122 -5.54 -1.85 11.84
N GLY A 123 -6.01 -2.69 10.90
CA GLY A 123 -5.21 -3.25 9.82
C GLY A 123 -4.69 -2.19 8.85
N ASP A 124 -5.52 -1.21 8.51
CA ASP A 124 -5.17 -0.11 7.60
C ASP A 124 -4.06 0.78 8.17
N LEU A 125 -4.11 1.07 9.48
CA LEU A 125 -3.05 1.80 10.18
C LEU A 125 -1.72 1.07 10.15
N LYS A 126 -1.75 -0.25 10.37
CA LYS A 126 -0.55 -1.09 10.29
C LYS A 126 0.00 -1.15 8.85
N LEU A 127 -0.87 -1.23 7.84
CA LEU A 127 -0.45 -1.19 6.44
C LEU A 127 0.19 0.15 6.09
N LEU A 128 -0.38 1.27 6.56
CA LEU A 128 0.23 2.60 6.43
C LEU A 128 1.57 2.71 7.18
N ALA A 129 1.72 2.02 8.32
CA ALA A 129 3.01 1.97 9.00
C ALA A 129 4.05 1.22 8.16
N LEU A 130 3.68 0.09 7.56
CA LEU A 130 4.55 -0.64 6.64
C LEU A 130 4.94 0.21 5.42
N THR A 131 3.97 0.84 4.75
CA THR A 131 4.27 1.69 3.58
C THR A 131 5.19 2.85 3.95
N GLY A 132 5.05 3.40 5.16
CA GLY A 132 5.89 4.46 5.67
C GLY A 132 7.36 4.07 5.84
N LEU A 133 7.66 2.80 6.15
CA LEU A 133 9.04 2.29 6.19
C LEU A 133 9.74 2.43 4.83
N TYR A 134 9.02 2.13 3.74
CA TYR A 134 9.57 2.17 2.38
C TYR A 134 9.57 3.56 1.75
N LEU A 135 8.56 4.37 2.04
CA LEU A 135 8.34 5.66 1.40
C LEU A 135 8.93 6.85 2.17
N GLY A 136 9.31 6.63 3.43
CA GLY A 136 9.67 7.72 4.32
C GLY A 136 8.46 8.62 4.67
N TRP A 137 8.67 9.67 5.47
CA TRP A 137 7.58 10.46 6.02
C TRP A 137 6.83 11.31 4.97
N MET A 138 7.54 11.96 4.03
CA MET A 138 6.90 12.75 2.97
C MET A 138 6.19 11.86 1.95
N GLY A 139 6.83 10.75 1.54
CA GLY A 139 6.22 9.78 0.63
C GLY A 139 4.99 9.14 1.24
N ASN A 140 5.01 8.81 2.54
CA ASN A 140 3.85 8.22 3.21
C ASN A 140 2.69 9.21 3.40
N LEU A 141 2.99 10.50 3.57
CA LEU A 141 1.95 11.53 3.56
C LEU A 141 1.28 11.64 2.18
N LEU A 142 2.07 11.63 1.10
CA LEU A 142 1.55 11.58 -0.27
C LEU A 142 0.71 10.31 -0.51
N CYS A 143 1.21 9.16 -0.05
CA CYS A 143 0.48 7.90 -0.10
C CYS A 143 -0.87 8.00 0.60
N LEU A 144 -0.93 8.55 1.81
CA LEU A 144 -2.16 8.75 2.56
C LEU A 144 -3.17 9.61 1.78
N LEU A 145 -2.73 10.73 1.21
CA LEU A 145 -3.58 11.61 0.40
C LEU A 145 -4.14 10.88 -0.82
N LEU A 146 -3.28 10.16 -1.55
CA LEU A 146 -3.72 9.37 -2.71
C LEU A 146 -4.65 8.23 -2.29
N ALA A 147 -4.39 7.56 -1.17
CA ALA A 147 -5.25 6.49 -0.65
C ALA A 147 -6.65 7.02 -0.30
N CYS A 148 -6.75 8.22 0.28
CA CYS A 148 -8.03 8.88 0.54
C CYS A 148 -8.79 9.15 -0.76
N VAL A 149 -8.14 9.72 -1.78
CA VAL A 149 -8.76 9.98 -3.08
C VAL A 149 -9.24 8.69 -3.73
N LEU A 150 -8.37 7.67 -3.80
CA LEU A 150 -8.72 6.36 -4.37
C LEU A 150 -9.84 5.68 -3.60
N GLY A 151 -9.81 5.75 -2.25
CA GLY A 151 -10.87 5.20 -1.40
C GLY A 151 -12.22 5.86 -1.62
N ILE A 152 -12.25 7.20 -1.76
CA ILE A 152 -13.47 7.94 -2.10
C ILE A 152 -13.98 7.55 -3.48
N CYS A 153 -13.10 7.50 -4.49
CA CYS A 153 -13.47 7.08 -5.85
C CYS A 153 -14.03 5.65 -5.87
N ALA A 154 -13.39 4.71 -5.17
CA ALA A 154 -13.85 3.34 -5.05
C ALA A 154 -15.22 3.25 -4.35
N GLY A 155 -15.41 4.03 -3.29
CA GLY A 155 -16.67 4.13 -2.57
C GLY A 155 -17.81 4.63 -3.44
N LEU A 156 -17.58 5.70 -4.18
CA LEU A 156 -18.57 6.27 -5.13
C LEU A 156 -18.88 5.30 -6.26
N ALA A 157 -17.86 4.62 -6.80
CA ALA A 157 -18.03 3.65 -7.90
C ALA A 157 -18.77 2.39 -7.45
N SER A 158 -18.66 1.98 -6.18
CA SER A 158 -19.34 0.80 -5.65
C SER A 158 -20.86 0.96 -5.56
N GLY A 159 -21.36 2.19 -5.49
CA GLY A 159 -22.78 2.51 -5.34
C GLY A 159 -23.42 2.04 -4.01
N ARG A 160 -22.66 1.41 -3.14
CA ARG A 160 -23.12 0.86 -1.85
C ARG A 160 -22.91 1.89 -0.75
N ARG A 161 -23.96 2.61 -0.39
CA ARG A 161 -23.90 3.68 0.63
C ARG A 161 -23.74 3.17 2.06
N ASP A 162 -24.18 1.95 2.35
CA ASP A 162 -24.26 1.39 3.71
C ASP A 162 -23.29 0.23 3.98
N ALA A 163 -22.46 -0.14 3.02
CA ALA A 163 -21.48 -1.22 3.20
C ALA A 163 -20.09 -0.66 3.55
N PRO A 164 -19.34 -1.30 4.44
CA PRO A 164 -17.95 -0.92 4.69
C PRO A 164 -17.14 -1.03 3.40
N ILE A 165 -16.30 -0.03 3.14
CA ILE A 165 -15.43 0.01 1.96
C ILE A 165 -14.07 -0.50 2.39
N PRO A 166 -13.53 -1.58 1.77
CA PRO A 166 -12.19 -2.04 2.05
C PRO A 166 -11.19 -0.95 1.59
N TRP A 167 -10.43 -0.41 2.53
CA TRP A 167 -9.49 0.68 2.22
C TRP A 167 -8.08 0.18 1.90
N GLY A 168 -7.73 -1.03 2.31
CA GLY A 168 -6.45 -1.68 2.03
C GLY A 168 -6.03 -1.66 0.57
N PRO A 169 -6.90 -2.00 -0.41
CA PRO A 169 -6.58 -1.91 -1.83
C PRO A 169 -6.22 -0.49 -2.28
N SER A 170 -6.89 0.52 -1.73
CA SER A 170 -6.60 1.94 -2.05
C SER A 170 -5.25 2.36 -1.48
N ILE A 171 -4.90 1.92 -0.26
CA ILE A 171 -3.58 2.14 0.34
C ILE A 171 -2.50 1.42 -0.48
N ALA A 172 -2.72 0.17 -0.85
CA ALA A 172 -1.76 -0.61 -1.63
C ALA A 172 -1.48 0.02 -3.00
N ALA A 173 -2.53 0.46 -3.71
CA ALA A 173 -2.40 1.16 -4.99
C ALA A 173 -1.70 2.51 -4.82
N ALA A 174 -2.08 3.31 -3.82
CA ALA A 174 -1.45 4.58 -3.51
C ALA A 174 0.03 4.43 -3.16
N ALA A 175 0.37 3.43 -2.33
CA ALA A 175 1.75 3.12 -1.97
C ALA A 175 2.59 2.76 -3.19
N TRP A 176 2.05 1.93 -4.08
CA TRP A 176 2.75 1.56 -5.30
C TRP A 176 2.98 2.75 -6.22
N VAL A 177 1.95 3.55 -6.47
CA VAL A 177 2.08 4.77 -7.29
C VAL A 177 3.10 5.72 -6.66
N THR A 178 3.04 5.93 -5.35
CA THR A 178 3.99 6.80 -4.63
C THR A 178 5.41 6.24 -4.70
N LEU A 179 5.59 4.93 -4.57
CA LEU A 179 6.89 4.28 -4.73
C LEU A 179 7.49 4.57 -6.11
N LEU A 180 6.68 4.55 -7.17
CA LEU A 180 7.14 4.78 -8.54
C LEU A 180 7.39 6.26 -8.88
N THR A 181 6.53 7.15 -8.40
CA THR A 181 6.47 8.55 -8.86
C THR A 181 6.72 9.58 -7.76
N GLY A 182 6.76 9.17 -6.50
CA GLY A 182 6.80 10.06 -5.34
C GLY A 182 7.97 11.04 -5.38
N ASP A 183 9.16 10.59 -5.75
CA ASP A 183 10.35 11.44 -5.85
C ASP A 183 10.13 12.60 -6.84
N ARG A 184 9.53 12.32 -8.01
CA ARG A 184 9.24 13.34 -9.03
C ARG A 184 8.18 14.32 -8.57
N VAL A 185 7.12 13.81 -7.93
CA VAL A 185 6.02 14.64 -7.41
C VAL A 185 6.53 15.55 -6.30
N LEU A 186 7.32 15.03 -5.38
CA LEU A 186 7.90 15.80 -4.28
C LEU A 186 8.88 16.84 -4.78
N GLN A 187 9.76 16.49 -5.71
CA GLN A 187 10.69 17.46 -6.33
C GLN A 187 9.94 18.56 -7.07
N TRP A 188 8.92 18.22 -7.84
CA TRP A 188 8.06 19.21 -8.49
C TRP A 188 7.40 20.14 -7.48
N TYR A 189 6.83 19.58 -6.41
CA TYR A 189 6.21 20.37 -5.35
C TYR A 189 7.20 21.31 -4.67
N LEU A 190 8.39 20.82 -4.29
CA LEU A 190 9.42 21.63 -3.66
C LEU A 190 9.95 22.73 -4.58
N SER A 191 10.06 22.46 -5.88
CA SER A 191 10.48 23.46 -6.88
C SER A 191 9.53 24.66 -6.99
N LEU A 192 8.22 24.46 -6.67
CA LEU A 192 7.25 25.57 -6.62
C LEU A 192 7.52 26.54 -5.47
N PHE A 193 8.19 26.09 -4.42
CA PHE A 193 8.54 26.90 -3.26
C PHE A 193 10.01 27.39 -3.28
N GLY A 194 10.74 27.15 -4.39
CA GLY A 194 12.11 27.60 -4.56
C GLY A 194 13.14 26.87 -3.67
N MET A 195 12.81 25.63 -3.25
CA MET A 195 13.68 24.75 -2.47
C MET A 195 14.26 23.66 -3.35
#